data_bccac824792409c417494acf53108145
#
_entry.id   bccac824792409c417494acf53108145
#
_cell.length_a   1.000
_cell.length_b   1.000
_cell.length_c   1.000
_cell.angle_alpha   90.00
_cell.angle_beta   90.00
_cell.angle_gamma   90.00
#
_symmetry.space_group_name_H-M   'P 1'
#
loop_
_entity.id
_entity.type
_entity.pdbx_description
1 polymer ?
#
loop_
_entity_poly.entity_id
_entity_poly.type
_entity_poly.pdbx_seq_one_letter_code
_entity_poly.pdbx_strand_id
1 'polypeptide(L)'
;NAPWLDAWFERTAQRQYTRELLFSTVFGLMVQVVCGVRRAMSAAYQAQAHEIPVSIQSVYNKLKGIETQTSAHLVRDAALEAAALIEELGGARPALLPGYRVRILDGNCLGASEHRLKELRGIGGGALPGKSLVVYGPALEVATEVFPCEDGYAQERALLR
;
A
#
# COMPACT_ATOMS: atom_id res chain seq x y z
N ASN A 1 -11.76 -3.57 8.37
CA ASN A 1 -13.01 -4.28 8.10
C ASN A 1 -13.05 -4.67 6.61
N ALA A 2 -13.19 -5.98 6.30
CA ALA A 2 -13.12 -6.51 4.94
C ALA A 2 -14.14 -5.87 3.97
N PRO A 3 -15.44 -5.73 4.31
CA PRO A 3 -16.40 -5.08 3.44
C PRO A 3 -16.06 -3.63 3.08
N TRP A 4 -15.45 -2.90 4.00
CA TRP A 4 -14.99 -1.54 3.74
C TRP A 4 -13.87 -1.51 2.69
N LEU A 5 -12.88 -2.41 2.82
CA LEU A 5 -11.77 -2.52 1.86
C LEU A 5 -12.25 -2.86 0.45
N ASP A 6 -13.21 -3.75 0.33
CA ASP A 6 -13.75 -4.17 -0.96
C ASP A 6 -14.54 -3.05 -1.62
N ALA A 7 -15.46 -2.40 -0.89
CA ALA A 7 -16.22 -1.26 -1.38
C ALA A 7 -15.30 -0.06 -1.68
N TRP A 8 -14.26 0.15 -0.87
CA TRP A 8 -13.25 1.18 -1.13
C TRP A 8 -12.49 0.90 -2.43
N PHE A 9 -12.02 -0.34 -2.64
CA PHE A 9 -11.29 -0.74 -3.84
C PHE A 9 -12.14 -0.58 -5.10
N GLU A 10 -13.41 -0.96 -5.07
CA GLU A 10 -14.33 -0.79 -6.20
C GLU A 10 -14.51 0.67 -6.63
N ARG A 11 -14.47 1.60 -5.68
CA ARG A 11 -14.58 3.04 -5.98
C ARG A 11 -13.29 3.66 -6.50
N THR A 12 -12.14 3.12 -6.12
CA THR A 12 -10.82 3.76 -6.36
C THR A 12 -10.01 3.11 -7.47
N ALA A 13 -10.19 1.82 -7.72
CA ALA A 13 -9.50 1.10 -8.78
C ALA A 13 -9.96 1.56 -10.16
N GLN A 14 -9.01 1.81 -11.07
CA GLN A 14 -9.29 2.29 -12.43
C GLN A 14 -9.24 1.17 -13.47
N ARG A 15 -8.40 0.15 -13.26
CA ARG A 15 -8.09 -0.89 -14.24
C ARG A 15 -8.53 -2.28 -13.82
N GLN A 16 -8.77 -2.47 -12.54
CA GLN A 16 -9.20 -3.76 -12.02
C GLN A 16 -10.63 -3.70 -11.49
N TYR A 17 -11.34 -4.77 -11.68
CA TYR A 17 -12.66 -4.99 -11.13
C TYR A 17 -12.65 -6.23 -10.23
N THR A 18 -13.56 -6.23 -9.27
CA THR A 18 -13.75 -7.36 -8.36
C THR A 18 -14.65 -8.40 -9.01
N ARG A 19 -14.21 -9.66 -8.99
CA ARG A 19 -15.01 -10.84 -9.29
C ARG A 19 -15.00 -11.74 -8.04
N GLU A 20 -14.64 -13.00 -8.22
CA GLU A 20 -14.55 -13.99 -7.13
C GLU A 20 -13.43 -13.68 -6.13
N LEU A 21 -12.32 -13.08 -6.59
CA LEU A 21 -11.21 -12.71 -5.72
C LEU A 21 -11.37 -11.26 -5.22
N LEU A 22 -11.78 -11.12 -3.97
CA LEU A 22 -11.93 -9.84 -3.30
C LEU A 22 -10.59 -9.16 -3.05
N PHE A 23 -10.59 -7.83 -3.00
CA PHE A 23 -9.38 -7.06 -2.64
C PHE A 23 -8.97 -7.30 -1.19
N SER A 24 -9.94 -7.41 -0.28
CA SER A 24 -9.71 -7.72 1.13
C SER A 24 -8.99 -9.05 1.33
N THR A 25 -9.29 -10.07 0.52
CA THR A 25 -8.59 -11.36 0.54
C THR A 25 -7.12 -11.19 0.16
N VAL A 26 -6.83 -10.49 -0.94
CA VAL A 26 -5.45 -10.22 -1.37
C VAL A 26 -4.69 -9.41 -0.34
N PHE A 27 -5.33 -8.36 0.21
CA PHE A 27 -4.77 -7.53 1.27
C PHE A 27 -4.46 -8.36 2.53
N GLY A 28 -5.37 -9.21 2.97
CA GLY A 28 -5.16 -10.11 4.12
C GLY A 28 -3.99 -11.07 3.93
N LEU A 29 -3.82 -11.63 2.73
CA LEU A 29 -2.64 -12.45 2.39
C LEU A 29 -1.34 -11.63 2.45
N MET A 30 -1.35 -10.41 1.91
CA MET A 30 -0.18 -9.51 1.96
C MET A 30 0.19 -9.13 3.40
N VAL A 31 -0.78 -8.82 4.24
CA VAL A 31 -0.55 -8.48 5.66
C VAL A 31 0.15 -9.62 6.39
N GLN A 32 -0.24 -10.87 6.15
CA GLN A 32 0.43 -12.03 6.76
C GLN A 32 1.92 -12.12 6.37
N VAL A 33 2.25 -11.77 5.13
CA VAL A 33 3.64 -11.76 4.66
C VAL A 33 4.41 -10.58 5.24
N VAL A 34 3.85 -9.39 5.17
CA VAL A 34 4.51 -8.15 5.65
C VAL A 34 4.72 -8.20 7.17
N CYS A 35 3.76 -8.72 7.92
CA CYS A 35 3.87 -8.91 9.38
C CYS A 35 4.70 -10.13 9.78
N GLY A 36 5.30 -10.86 8.84
CA GLY A 36 6.16 -12.01 9.13
C GLY A 36 5.43 -13.27 9.62
N VAL A 37 4.09 -13.29 9.58
CA VAL A 37 3.28 -14.46 9.95
C VAL A 37 3.51 -15.61 8.96
N ARG A 38 3.70 -15.27 7.68
CA ARG A 38 4.02 -16.20 6.60
C ARG A 38 5.23 -15.71 5.82
N ARG A 39 6.06 -16.65 5.35
CA ARG A 39 7.31 -16.31 4.65
C ARG A 39 7.12 -15.81 3.23
N ALA A 40 6.00 -16.14 2.61
CA ALA A 40 5.71 -15.81 1.21
C ALA A 40 4.21 -15.84 0.96
N MET A 41 3.78 -15.18 -0.13
CA MET A 41 2.40 -15.16 -0.58
C MET A 41 1.83 -16.56 -0.84
N SER A 42 2.64 -17.46 -1.40
CA SER A 42 2.27 -18.86 -1.62
C SER A 42 1.97 -19.59 -0.30
N ALA A 43 2.76 -19.35 0.73
CA ALA A 43 2.54 -19.94 2.05
C ALA A 43 1.30 -19.36 2.75
N ALA A 44 1.03 -18.07 2.59
CA ALA A 44 -0.19 -17.43 3.08
C ALA A 44 -1.43 -18.00 2.38
N TYR A 45 -1.38 -18.13 1.05
CA TYR A 45 -2.45 -18.73 0.26
C TYR A 45 -2.72 -20.20 0.66
N GLN A 46 -1.69 -21.04 0.75
CA GLN A 46 -1.85 -22.45 1.09
C GLN A 46 -2.55 -22.66 2.44
N ALA A 47 -2.28 -21.79 3.40
CA ALA A 47 -2.90 -21.87 4.73
C ALA A 47 -4.42 -21.63 4.71
N GLN A 48 -4.95 -20.96 3.67
CA GLN A 48 -6.37 -20.60 3.52
C GLN A 48 -6.95 -21.03 2.17
N ALA A 49 -6.28 -21.93 1.45
CA ALA A 49 -6.66 -22.30 0.08
C ALA A 49 -8.10 -22.82 -0.04
N HIS A 50 -8.63 -23.40 1.04
CA HIS A 50 -10.01 -23.90 1.11
C HIS A 50 -11.07 -22.79 1.21
N GLU A 51 -10.67 -21.58 1.61
CA GLU A 51 -11.55 -20.41 1.70
C GLU A 51 -11.47 -19.50 0.47
N ILE A 52 -10.42 -19.68 -0.37
CA ILE A 52 -10.17 -18.82 -1.51
C ILE A 52 -10.63 -19.52 -2.79
N PRO A 53 -11.67 -19.02 -3.47
CA PRO A 53 -12.31 -19.70 -4.60
C PRO A 53 -11.50 -19.67 -5.90
N VAL A 54 -10.29 -19.12 -5.89
CA VAL A 54 -9.44 -18.96 -7.08
C VAL A 54 -8.05 -19.55 -6.87
N SER A 55 -7.35 -19.84 -7.96
CA SER A 55 -5.98 -20.36 -7.91
C SER A 55 -4.98 -19.31 -7.40
N ILE A 56 -3.85 -19.77 -6.89
CA ILE A 56 -2.71 -18.90 -6.51
C ILE A 56 -2.22 -18.05 -7.70
N GLN A 57 -2.30 -18.56 -8.91
CA GLN A 57 -1.93 -17.79 -10.12
C GLN A 57 -2.86 -16.58 -10.29
N SER A 58 -4.15 -16.73 -10.02
CA SER A 58 -5.12 -15.64 -10.05
C SER A 58 -4.81 -14.56 -8.99
N VAL A 59 -4.35 -14.98 -7.80
CA VAL A 59 -3.88 -14.05 -6.75
C VAL A 59 -2.69 -13.24 -7.24
N TYR A 60 -1.66 -13.89 -7.81
CA TYR A 60 -0.51 -13.19 -8.37
C TYR A 60 -0.87 -12.27 -9.54
N ASN A 61 -1.78 -12.68 -10.40
CA ASN A 61 -2.24 -11.84 -11.51
C ASN A 61 -2.97 -10.60 -11.00
N LYS A 62 -3.80 -10.73 -9.96
CA LYS A 62 -4.46 -9.58 -9.34
C LYS A 62 -3.43 -8.65 -8.68
N LEU A 63 -2.47 -9.17 -7.93
CA LEU A 63 -1.39 -8.38 -7.34
C LEU A 63 -0.60 -7.58 -8.39
N LYS A 64 -0.21 -8.22 -9.49
CA LYS A 64 0.52 -7.56 -10.58
C LYS A 64 -0.29 -6.45 -11.26
N GLY A 65 -1.61 -6.56 -11.23
CA GLY A 65 -2.50 -5.58 -11.84
C GLY A 65 -2.93 -4.45 -10.91
N ILE A 66 -2.67 -4.53 -9.60
CA ILE A 66 -2.95 -3.43 -8.67
C ILE A 66 -2.08 -2.23 -9.04
N GLU A 67 -2.74 -1.10 -9.19
CA GLU A 67 -2.10 0.16 -9.57
C GLU A 67 -1.29 0.71 -8.39
N THR A 68 -0.13 1.28 -8.66
CA THR A 68 0.73 1.89 -7.62
C THR A 68 -0.01 2.97 -6.83
N GLN A 69 -0.88 3.72 -7.49
CA GLN A 69 -1.70 4.75 -6.86
C GLN A 69 -2.74 4.18 -5.85
N THR A 70 -3.06 2.89 -5.94
CA THR A 70 -3.96 2.24 -4.96
C THR A 70 -3.40 2.35 -3.54
N SER A 71 -2.08 2.18 -3.37
CA SER A 71 -1.44 2.33 -2.06
C SER A 71 -1.50 3.78 -1.53
N ALA A 72 -1.32 4.77 -2.42
CA ALA A 72 -1.42 6.18 -2.06
C ALA A 72 -2.83 6.54 -1.59
N HIS A 73 -3.85 6.10 -2.32
CA HIS A 73 -5.24 6.32 -1.96
C HIS A 73 -5.60 5.63 -0.64
N LEU A 74 -5.17 4.36 -0.46
CA LEU A 74 -5.46 3.60 0.75
C LEU A 74 -4.86 4.26 2.00
N VAL A 75 -3.59 4.67 1.94
CA VAL A 75 -2.93 5.35 3.07
C VAL A 75 -3.65 6.65 3.41
N ARG A 76 -3.96 7.48 2.40
CA ARG A 76 -4.64 8.76 2.62
C ARG A 76 -6.03 8.59 3.23
N ASP A 77 -6.85 7.69 2.67
CA ASP A 77 -8.22 7.51 3.12
C ASP A 77 -8.26 6.85 4.51
N ALA A 78 -7.39 5.87 4.77
CA ALA A 78 -7.24 5.28 6.10
C ALA A 78 -6.74 6.30 7.13
N ALA A 79 -5.83 7.20 6.75
CA ALA A 79 -5.33 8.25 7.62
C ALA A 79 -6.42 9.28 7.97
N LEU A 80 -7.31 9.61 7.03
CA LEU A 80 -8.45 10.50 7.29
C LEU A 80 -9.43 9.89 8.29
N GLU A 81 -9.76 8.60 8.15
CA GLU A 81 -10.61 7.91 9.11
C GLU A 81 -9.94 7.78 10.49
N ALA A 82 -8.65 7.44 10.52
CA ALA A 82 -7.88 7.35 11.75
C ALA A 82 -7.76 8.71 12.46
N ALA A 83 -7.58 9.80 11.70
CA ALA A 83 -7.49 11.16 12.26
C ALA A 83 -8.76 11.54 13.02
N ALA A 84 -9.93 11.29 12.43
CA ALA A 84 -11.21 11.58 13.07
C ALA A 84 -11.36 10.80 14.39
N LEU A 85 -11.00 9.52 14.40
CA LEU A 85 -11.07 8.68 15.59
C LEU A 85 -10.04 9.10 16.65
N ILE A 86 -8.81 9.44 16.26
CA ILE A 86 -7.76 9.91 17.18
C ILE A 86 -8.19 11.22 17.86
N GLU A 87 -8.77 12.15 17.10
CA GLU A 87 -9.28 13.41 17.63
C GLU A 87 -10.45 13.19 18.60
N GLU A 88 -11.41 12.34 18.24
CA GLU A 88 -12.55 11.99 19.09
C GLU A 88 -12.10 11.36 20.44
N LEU A 89 -11.09 10.51 20.40
CA LEU A 89 -10.51 9.87 21.58
C LEU A 89 -9.54 10.77 22.37
N GLY A 90 -9.28 12.00 21.91
CA GLY A 90 -8.30 12.90 22.55
C GLY A 90 -6.87 12.42 22.43
N GLY A 91 -6.57 11.57 21.44
CA GLY A 91 -5.24 10.98 21.23
C GLY A 91 -4.26 11.87 20.45
N ALA A 92 -4.70 13.02 19.95
CA ALA A 92 -3.83 13.91 19.20
C ALA A 92 -2.72 14.51 20.11
N ARG A 93 -1.49 14.51 19.59
CA ARG A 93 -0.32 15.09 20.30
C ARG A 93 -0.27 16.59 20.12
N PRO A 94 0.30 17.32 21.09
CA PRO A 94 0.58 18.73 20.91
C PRO A 94 1.45 18.99 19.68
N ALA A 95 1.20 20.13 19.01
CA ALA A 95 2.00 20.53 17.86
C ALA A 95 3.48 20.64 18.22
N LEU A 96 4.38 20.04 17.42
CA LEU A 96 5.84 20.14 17.61
C LEU A 96 6.33 21.59 17.50
N LEU A 97 5.67 22.40 16.67
CA LEU A 97 5.95 23.83 16.54
C LEU A 97 4.61 24.58 16.66
N PRO A 98 4.43 25.43 17.69
CA PRO A 98 3.22 26.21 17.88
C PRO A 98 2.86 27.04 16.63
N GLY A 99 1.61 26.96 16.19
CA GLY A 99 1.12 27.69 15.02
C GLY A 99 1.45 27.03 13.66
N TYR A 100 2.15 25.89 13.64
CA TYR A 100 2.49 25.17 12.40
C TYR A 100 2.00 23.73 12.42
N ARG A 101 1.51 23.28 11.29
CA ARG A 101 1.24 21.87 11.04
C ARG A 101 2.51 21.20 10.49
N VAL A 102 3.25 20.53 11.34
CA VAL A 102 4.48 19.83 10.96
C VAL A 102 4.18 18.53 10.25
N ARG A 103 4.91 18.25 9.16
CA ARG A 103 4.94 16.96 8.46
C ARG A 103 6.38 16.53 8.26
N ILE A 104 6.64 15.24 8.46
CA ILE A 104 7.96 14.64 8.27
C ILE A 104 7.88 13.79 7.01
N LEU A 105 8.80 14.05 6.07
CA LEU A 105 8.92 13.30 4.83
C LEU A 105 10.15 12.42 4.91
N ASP A 106 10.00 11.15 4.58
CA ASP A 106 11.10 10.19 4.52
C ASP A 106 10.96 9.28 3.31
N GLY A 107 12.08 9.10 2.61
CA GLY A 107 12.18 8.24 1.43
C GLY A 107 12.64 6.84 1.81
N ASN A 108 11.82 5.83 1.52
CA ASN A 108 12.15 4.43 1.75
C ASN A 108 12.41 3.70 0.43
N CYS A 109 13.58 3.07 0.31
CA CYS A 109 13.92 2.22 -0.83
C CYS A 109 13.34 0.82 -0.61
N LEU A 110 12.51 0.37 -1.52
CA LEU A 110 11.94 -0.97 -1.54
C LEU A 110 12.84 -1.86 -2.39
N GLY A 111 13.70 -2.63 -1.73
CA GLY A 111 14.58 -3.58 -2.42
C GLY A 111 13.75 -4.68 -3.10
N ALA A 112 14.20 -5.09 -4.29
CA ALA A 112 13.61 -6.21 -5.04
C ALA A 112 12.10 -6.08 -5.30
N SER A 113 11.61 -4.86 -5.54
CA SER A 113 10.24 -4.65 -6.01
C SER A 113 10.05 -5.38 -7.34
N GLU A 114 8.95 -6.12 -7.51
CA GLU A 114 8.64 -6.80 -8.76
C GLU A 114 8.17 -5.83 -9.86
N HIS A 115 7.91 -4.57 -9.51
CA HIS A 115 7.58 -3.53 -10.47
C HIS A 115 8.82 -3.12 -11.24
N ARG A 116 8.70 -3.19 -12.56
CA ARG A 116 9.72 -2.73 -13.51
C ARG A 116 9.19 -1.51 -14.23
N LEU A 117 10.11 -0.66 -14.68
CA LEU A 117 9.76 0.38 -15.63
C LEU A 117 8.98 -0.22 -16.81
N LYS A 118 7.95 0.47 -17.28
CA LYS A 118 7.03 -0.02 -18.30
C LYS A 118 7.80 -0.51 -19.54
N GLU A 119 8.84 0.19 -19.93
CA GLU A 119 9.71 -0.08 -21.08
C GLU A 119 10.52 -1.38 -20.89
N LEU A 120 10.78 -1.79 -19.66
CA LEU A 120 11.60 -2.96 -19.33
C LEU A 120 10.78 -4.21 -18.98
N ARG A 121 9.46 -4.13 -18.95
CA ARG A 121 8.59 -5.25 -18.54
C ARG A 121 8.72 -6.49 -19.43
N GLY A 122 9.09 -6.30 -20.69
CA GLY A 122 9.32 -7.38 -21.66
C GLY A 122 10.75 -7.93 -21.69
N ILE A 123 11.67 -7.35 -20.93
CA ILE A 123 13.09 -7.73 -20.92
C ILE A 123 13.35 -8.65 -19.73
N GLY A 124 14.00 -9.80 -19.98
CA GLY A 124 14.47 -10.69 -18.91
C GLY A 124 15.49 -9.97 -18.02
N GLY A 125 15.40 -10.16 -16.72
CA GLY A 125 16.30 -9.53 -15.73
C GLY A 125 15.73 -9.57 -14.31
N GLY A 126 16.55 -9.20 -13.32
CA GLY A 126 16.12 -9.08 -11.93
C GLY A 126 15.09 -7.98 -11.71
N ALA A 127 14.34 -8.06 -10.62
CA ALA A 127 13.45 -7.00 -10.20
C ALA A 127 14.25 -5.72 -9.90
N LEU A 128 13.76 -4.57 -10.35
CA LEU A 128 14.34 -3.27 -10.02
C LEU A 128 13.83 -2.80 -8.65
N PRO A 129 14.66 -2.09 -7.88
CA PRO A 129 14.20 -1.49 -6.64
C PRO A 129 13.14 -0.41 -6.94
N GLY A 130 12.14 -0.32 -6.09
CA GLY A 130 11.20 0.79 -6.05
C GLY A 130 11.55 1.76 -4.94
N LYS A 131 10.85 2.88 -4.88
CA LYS A 131 10.93 3.87 -3.79
C LYS A 131 9.53 4.28 -3.37
N SER A 132 9.35 4.58 -2.10
CA SER A 132 8.19 5.30 -1.61
C SER A 132 8.64 6.49 -0.78
N LEU A 133 7.99 7.64 -0.97
CA LEU A 133 8.11 8.78 -0.08
C LEU A 133 6.91 8.76 0.85
N VAL A 134 7.15 8.69 2.14
CA VAL A 134 6.12 8.64 3.17
C VAL A 134 6.04 9.99 3.86
N VAL A 135 4.83 10.50 4.04
CA VAL A 135 4.54 11.70 4.82
C VAL A 135 3.94 11.28 6.16
N TYR A 136 4.67 11.55 7.22
CA TYR A 136 4.25 11.26 8.59
C TYR A 136 3.71 12.53 9.26
N GLY A 137 2.56 12.39 9.92
CA GLY A 137 1.92 13.45 10.72
C GLY A 137 2.20 13.26 12.21
N PRO A 138 3.17 13.98 12.81
CA PRO A 138 3.54 13.77 14.21
C PRO A 138 2.42 14.02 15.22
N ALA A 139 1.51 14.94 14.91
CA ALA A 139 0.37 15.24 15.78
C ALA A 139 -0.63 14.09 15.90
N LEU A 140 -0.73 13.25 14.86
CA LEU A 140 -1.63 12.09 14.81
C LEU A 140 -0.88 10.77 14.95
N GLU A 141 0.45 10.78 14.90
CA GLU A 141 1.32 9.61 14.93
C GLU A 141 1.00 8.58 13.82
N VAL A 142 0.56 9.06 12.65
CA VAL A 142 0.21 8.21 11.49
C VAL A 142 0.91 8.67 10.20
N ALA A 143 1.13 7.75 9.27
CA ALA A 143 1.45 8.09 7.89
C ALA A 143 0.20 8.66 7.22
N THR A 144 0.27 9.90 6.75
CA THR A 144 -0.87 10.62 6.15
C THR A 144 -0.92 10.50 4.64
N GLU A 145 0.23 10.30 4.01
CA GLU A 145 0.35 10.17 2.55
C GLU A 145 1.52 9.26 2.21
N VAL A 146 1.45 8.62 1.05
CA VAL A 146 2.58 7.91 0.45
C VAL A 146 2.62 8.23 -1.04
N PHE A 147 3.81 8.48 -1.56
CA PHE A 147 4.07 8.66 -2.99
C PHE A 147 4.88 7.46 -3.49
N PRO A 148 4.24 6.46 -4.10
CA PRO A 148 4.93 5.31 -4.64
C PRO A 148 5.65 5.68 -5.94
N CYS A 149 6.87 5.19 -6.10
CA CYS A 149 7.66 5.37 -7.30
C CYS A 149 8.27 4.03 -7.73
N GLU A 150 8.10 3.68 -9.00
CA GLU A 150 8.66 2.45 -9.57
C GLU A 150 10.18 2.54 -9.79
N ASP A 151 10.73 3.76 -9.81
CA ASP A 151 12.17 4.01 -9.96
C ASP A 151 12.82 4.27 -8.59
N GLY A 152 13.59 3.29 -8.11
CA GLY A 152 14.33 3.38 -6.84
C GLY A 152 15.44 4.44 -6.83
N TYR A 153 15.85 4.91 -8.00
CA TYR A 153 16.88 5.96 -8.15
C TYR A 153 16.29 7.35 -8.33
N ALA A 154 14.96 7.48 -8.40
CA ALA A 154 14.31 8.78 -8.50
C ALA A 154 14.70 9.68 -7.32
N GLN A 155 14.95 10.95 -7.61
CA GLN A 155 15.19 11.93 -6.56
C GLN A 155 13.87 12.24 -5.83
N GLU A 156 13.93 12.28 -4.51
CA GLU A 156 12.74 12.54 -3.65
C GLU A 156 12.04 13.87 -4.02
N ARG A 157 12.81 14.88 -4.38
CA ARG A 157 12.27 16.17 -4.84
C ARG A 157 11.40 16.08 -6.09
N ALA A 158 11.65 15.10 -6.95
CA ALA A 158 10.85 14.89 -8.16
C ALA A 158 9.48 14.26 -7.86
N LEU A 159 9.33 13.62 -6.72
CA LEU A 159 8.09 12.97 -6.29
C LEU A 159 7.08 13.96 -5.66
N LEU A 160 7.53 15.18 -5.34
CA LEU A 160 6.71 16.22 -4.69
C LEU A 160 6.15 17.26 -5.67
N ARG A 161 6.23 17.04 -6.97
CA ARG A 161 5.76 17.97 -8.01
C ARG A 161 4.36 17.64 -8.50
#